data_6c57892254840d706a6e7058a1a6e444
#
_entry.id   6c57892254840d706a6e7058a1a6e444
#
_cell.length_a   1.000
_cell.length_b   1.000
_cell.length_c   1.000
_cell.angle_alpha   90.00
_cell.angle_beta   90.00
_cell.angle_gamma   90.00
#
_symmetry.space_group_name_H-M   'P 1'
#
loop_
_entity.id
_entity.type
_entity.pdbx_description
1 polymer ?
#
loop_
_entity_poly.entity_id
_entity_poly.type
_entity_poly.pdbx_seq_one_letter_code
_entity_poly.pdbx_strand_id
1 'polypeptide(L)'
;MEENKNMTTSQPSPSLKERGAGGESVFFTERGLSYRGCPKQSCQLNVYDYLADIPGNAETTDLVEVQFKNTRKGYYHNSNNLPLEKGDIVAVEASPGHDIGTVTMTGKLVLLQIKRYPPKSMEDIKTIYRKVRPVDMEKYEEAKAREHETMIRSRQIAKDLGLEMKIGDVEYQGDGNKAIFYYIADGRVDFRQLIKVLAEAFHVRIEMKQIGARQEAGRIGGFGPCGRELCCTTWMRNFVSVGTGAARYQDLSPNPQKLAGQCAKLKCCMNFEVDQYVEASRRLPSREMQLETIDGTWYYFKADILSNMITYSTDKRVAANLTTISAERAKEIIAMNREGKKPDALDNSVKEAPTKPIDLAAQEDLTRFDSARKKKKKKKKPQGGGRVEG
;
A
#
# COMPACT_ATOMS: atom_id res chain seq x y z
N MET A 1 13.31 57.23 -25.67
CA MET A 1 12.18 56.32 -25.97
C MET A 1 12.77 55.06 -26.53
N GLU A 2 13.13 54.14 -25.69
CA GLU A 2 13.65 52.83 -26.08
C GLU A 2 12.62 51.78 -25.63
N GLU A 3 11.98 51.13 -26.60
CA GLU A 3 11.02 50.08 -26.38
C GLU A 3 11.72 48.77 -25.98
N ASN A 4 11.47 48.34 -24.75
CA ASN A 4 11.91 47.06 -24.21
C ASN A 4 11.03 45.93 -24.76
N LYS A 5 11.48 45.24 -25.82
CA LYS A 5 10.89 44.00 -26.30
C LYS A 5 11.38 42.83 -25.43
N ASN A 6 10.63 42.50 -24.38
CA ASN A 6 10.74 41.21 -23.69
C ASN A 6 10.20 40.12 -24.60
N MET A 7 11.07 39.48 -25.36
CA MET A 7 10.80 38.20 -26.01
C MET A 7 10.87 37.10 -24.98
N THR A 8 9.74 36.68 -24.48
CA THR A 8 9.56 35.40 -23.80
C THR A 8 9.77 34.27 -24.79
N THR A 9 11.00 33.77 -24.88
CA THR A 9 11.30 32.51 -25.57
C THR A 9 10.65 31.37 -24.76
N SER A 10 9.48 30.91 -25.22
CA SER A 10 8.92 29.65 -24.82
C SER A 10 9.85 28.52 -25.23
N GLN A 11 10.54 27.94 -24.26
CA GLN A 11 11.32 26.72 -24.49
C GLN A 11 10.39 25.62 -25.01
N PRO A 12 10.79 24.88 -26.06
CA PRO A 12 10.01 23.77 -26.55
C PRO A 12 9.92 22.69 -25.45
N SER A 13 8.73 22.23 -25.17
CA SER A 13 8.49 21.07 -24.33
C SER A 13 9.32 19.89 -24.82
N PRO A 14 10.07 19.18 -23.95
CA PRO A 14 10.87 18.04 -24.36
C PRO A 14 9.99 16.99 -25.02
N SER A 15 10.37 16.59 -26.23
CA SER A 15 9.69 15.55 -26.99
C SER A 15 9.60 14.26 -26.18
N LEU A 16 8.39 13.73 -26.06
CA LEU A 16 8.09 12.40 -25.53
C LEU A 16 8.84 11.36 -26.36
N LYS A 17 9.97 10.89 -25.89
CA LYS A 17 10.59 9.67 -26.42
C LYS A 17 10.08 8.49 -25.64
N GLU A 18 9.25 7.73 -26.33
CA GLU A 18 8.96 6.31 -26.23
C GLU A 18 8.64 5.71 -24.85
N ARG A 19 7.43 5.19 -24.77
CA ARG A 19 6.93 4.36 -23.67
C ARG A 19 7.67 3.02 -23.71
N GLY A 20 8.55 2.81 -22.73
CA GLY A 20 9.06 1.47 -22.45
C GLY A 20 7.90 0.50 -22.13
N ALA A 21 8.12 -0.77 -22.38
CA ALA A 21 7.14 -1.87 -22.17
C ALA A 21 6.78 -2.04 -20.68
N GLY A 22 6.11 -1.07 -20.11
CA GLY A 22 5.70 -1.01 -18.70
C GLY A 22 5.02 0.29 -18.31
N GLY A 23 4.91 1.26 -19.22
CA GLY A 23 4.19 2.52 -18.98
C GLY A 23 4.94 3.57 -18.14
N GLU A 24 6.22 3.36 -17.87
CA GLU A 24 7.08 4.31 -17.15
C GLU A 24 7.77 5.24 -18.17
N SER A 25 7.51 6.54 -18.06
CA SER A 25 8.20 7.53 -18.88
C SER A 25 9.47 8.00 -18.18
N VAL A 26 10.62 7.70 -18.78
CA VAL A 26 11.92 8.26 -18.39
C VAL A 26 12.14 9.53 -19.20
N PHE A 27 12.46 10.61 -18.52
CA PHE A 27 12.73 11.89 -19.17
C PHE A 27 14.21 12.24 -19.02
N PHE A 28 14.79 12.77 -20.09
CA PHE A 28 16.08 13.41 -20.01
C PHE A 28 15.88 14.86 -19.57
N THR A 29 16.47 15.23 -18.46
CA THR A 29 16.46 16.59 -17.91
C THR A 29 17.87 17.17 -17.96
N GLU A 30 18.02 18.48 -17.72
CA GLU A 30 19.34 19.11 -17.56
C GLU A 30 20.20 18.43 -16.48
N ARG A 31 19.57 17.76 -15.52
CA ARG A 31 20.20 17.00 -14.45
C ARG A 31 20.49 15.53 -14.79
N GLY A 32 20.10 15.05 -15.96
CA GLY A 32 20.24 13.67 -16.41
C GLY A 32 18.89 12.94 -16.55
N LEU A 33 18.95 11.61 -16.60
CA LEU A 33 17.75 10.77 -16.67
C LEU A 33 17.00 10.78 -15.34
N SER A 34 15.69 11.01 -15.41
CA SER A 34 14.82 11.07 -14.25
C SER A 34 13.43 10.52 -14.56
N TYR A 35 12.78 9.89 -13.58
CA TYR A 35 11.36 9.52 -13.67
C TYR A 35 10.50 10.70 -13.22
N ARG A 36 9.65 11.21 -14.11
CA ARG A 36 8.63 12.21 -13.78
C ARG A 36 7.28 11.53 -13.49
N GLY A 37 6.58 12.08 -12.51
CA GLY A 37 5.28 11.57 -12.12
C GLY A 37 5.36 10.53 -11.00
N CYS A 38 4.31 9.73 -10.85
CA CYS A 38 4.26 8.60 -9.95
C CYS A 38 4.21 7.32 -10.79
N PRO A 39 5.33 6.84 -11.35
CA PRO A 39 5.36 5.56 -12.02
C PRO A 39 5.00 4.48 -11.00
N LYS A 40 4.42 3.39 -11.45
CA LYS A 40 3.91 2.32 -10.60
C LYS A 40 4.95 1.78 -9.62
N GLN A 41 6.23 1.78 -10.02
CA GLN A 41 7.36 1.41 -9.15
C GLN A 41 7.69 2.47 -8.10
N SER A 42 7.50 3.76 -8.38
CA SER A 42 7.80 4.83 -7.40
C SER A 42 6.72 4.97 -6.33
N CYS A 43 5.56 4.35 -6.50
CA CYS A 43 4.53 4.29 -5.45
C CYS A 43 4.89 3.31 -4.34
N GLN A 44 5.76 2.33 -4.62
CA GLN A 44 6.21 1.36 -3.62
C GLN A 44 7.22 1.99 -2.66
N LEU A 45 6.91 1.99 -1.37
CA LEU A 45 7.75 2.59 -0.33
C LEU A 45 8.10 4.06 -0.60
N ASN A 46 7.23 4.77 -1.30
CA ASN A 46 7.45 6.16 -1.64
C ASN A 46 7.43 7.05 -0.39
N VAL A 47 8.31 8.03 -0.36
CA VAL A 47 8.37 9.04 0.70
C VAL A 47 8.12 10.40 0.10
N TYR A 48 7.31 11.19 0.77
CA TYR A 48 7.04 12.57 0.38
C TYR A 48 7.63 13.51 1.43
N ASP A 49 8.37 14.50 0.99
CA ASP A 49 8.88 15.56 1.85
C ASP A 49 7.89 16.72 1.85
N TYR A 50 7.11 16.83 2.92
CA TYR A 50 6.15 17.93 3.12
C TYR A 50 6.81 19.24 3.54
N LEU A 51 8.10 19.22 3.88
CA LEU A 51 8.85 20.36 4.40
C LEU A 51 9.94 20.83 3.42
N ALA A 52 9.92 20.34 2.19
CA ALA A 52 10.93 20.66 1.18
C ALA A 52 11.04 22.17 0.90
N ASP A 53 9.89 22.88 0.99
CA ASP A 53 9.81 24.31 0.69
C ASP A 53 10.19 25.20 1.89
N ILE A 54 10.45 24.62 3.07
CA ILE A 54 10.81 25.39 4.26
C ILE A 54 12.32 25.57 4.35
N PRO A 55 12.84 26.80 4.23
CA PRO A 55 14.26 27.06 4.34
C PRO A 55 14.83 26.62 5.69
N GLY A 56 16.03 26.04 5.69
CA GLY A 56 16.76 25.62 6.88
C GLY A 56 16.42 24.22 7.42
N ASN A 57 15.46 23.49 6.83
CA ASN A 57 15.18 22.10 7.19
C ASN A 57 16.15 21.08 6.55
N ALA A 58 16.88 21.47 5.54
CA ALA A 58 17.84 20.61 4.85
C ALA A 58 19.21 20.70 5.52
N GLU A 59 19.47 19.87 6.52
CA GLU A 59 20.85 19.51 6.83
C GLU A 59 21.36 18.69 5.65
N THR A 60 22.42 19.17 5.00
CA THR A 60 23.06 18.45 3.91
C THR A 60 23.79 17.24 4.49
N THR A 61 23.39 16.07 4.06
CA THR A 61 24.13 14.83 4.28
C THR A 61 24.56 14.28 2.94
N ASP A 62 25.67 13.57 2.92
CA ASP A 62 26.17 12.84 1.76
C ASP A 62 25.42 11.54 1.50
N LEU A 63 24.54 11.13 2.44
CA LEU A 63 23.78 9.90 2.33
C LEU A 63 22.52 10.07 1.49
N VAL A 64 22.28 9.11 0.61
CA VAL A 64 21.14 9.07 -0.32
C VAL A 64 20.47 7.69 -0.26
N GLU A 65 19.13 7.65 -0.23
CA GLU A 65 18.39 6.40 -0.37
C GLU A 65 18.09 6.15 -1.85
N VAL A 66 18.46 4.95 -2.32
CA VAL A 66 18.24 4.51 -3.70
C VAL A 66 17.35 3.27 -3.71
N GLN A 67 16.36 3.26 -4.58
CA GLN A 67 15.43 2.14 -4.80
C GLN A 67 15.77 1.42 -6.10
N PHE A 68 15.67 0.10 -6.04
CA PHE A 68 15.83 -0.82 -7.16
C PHE A 68 14.49 -1.50 -7.47
N LYS A 69 14.52 -2.72 -7.98
CA LYS A 69 13.30 -3.47 -8.29
C LYS A 69 12.45 -3.72 -7.05
N ASN A 70 11.15 -3.46 -7.15
CA ASN A 70 10.16 -3.68 -6.09
C ASN A 70 10.52 -2.95 -4.78
N THR A 71 10.63 -3.68 -3.67
CA THR A 71 10.88 -3.14 -2.33
C THR A 71 12.36 -3.10 -1.93
N ARG A 72 13.28 -3.39 -2.85
CA ARG A 72 14.73 -3.34 -2.55
C ARG A 72 15.21 -1.91 -2.53
N LYS A 73 15.68 -1.46 -1.38
CA LYS A 73 16.28 -0.15 -1.15
C LYS A 73 17.64 -0.28 -0.47
N GLY A 74 18.52 0.68 -0.72
CA GLY A 74 19.81 0.78 -0.08
C GLY A 74 20.19 2.24 0.19
N TYR A 75 21.16 2.43 1.10
CA TYR A 75 21.76 3.72 1.36
C TYR A 75 23.13 3.77 0.70
N TYR A 76 23.49 4.92 0.16
CA TYR A 76 24.73 5.14 -0.58
C TYR A 76 25.33 6.49 -0.27
N HIS A 77 26.66 6.58 -0.28
CA HIS A 77 27.37 7.83 -0.14
C HIS A 77 27.46 8.58 -1.49
N ASN A 78 27.10 9.84 -1.50
CA ASN A 78 27.30 10.75 -2.62
C ASN A 78 28.67 11.42 -2.52
N SER A 79 29.73 10.64 -2.59
CA SER A 79 31.13 11.12 -2.41
C SER A 79 31.54 12.15 -3.46
N ASN A 80 30.87 12.15 -4.62
CA ASN A 80 31.16 13.06 -5.73
C ASN A 80 30.37 14.37 -5.66
N ASN A 81 29.60 14.60 -4.58
CA ASN A 81 28.75 15.77 -4.39
C ASN A 81 27.85 16.06 -5.61
N LEU A 82 27.30 15.01 -6.23
CA LEU A 82 26.42 15.14 -7.36
C LEU A 82 25.14 15.87 -6.94
N PRO A 83 24.60 16.79 -7.74
CA PRO A 83 23.33 17.42 -7.50
C PRO A 83 22.20 16.40 -7.77
N LEU A 84 21.78 15.69 -6.71
CA LEU A 84 20.79 14.64 -6.77
C LEU A 84 19.46 15.11 -6.19
N GLU A 85 18.38 14.78 -6.89
CA GLU A 85 17.02 14.96 -6.43
C GLU A 85 16.24 13.65 -6.52
N LYS A 86 15.10 13.59 -5.82
CA LYS A 86 14.19 12.46 -5.91
C LYS A 86 13.75 12.21 -7.37
N GLY A 87 13.86 10.97 -7.82
CA GLY A 87 13.54 10.55 -9.19
C GLY A 87 14.76 10.42 -10.10
N ASP A 88 15.91 10.98 -9.71
CA ASP A 88 17.14 10.86 -10.52
C ASP A 88 17.60 9.39 -10.56
N ILE A 89 18.08 8.98 -11.74
CA ILE A 89 18.58 7.61 -11.95
C ILE A 89 20.09 7.63 -11.81
N VAL A 90 20.60 6.78 -10.93
CA VAL A 90 22.01 6.74 -10.55
C VAL A 90 22.62 5.37 -10.72
N ALA A 91 23.89 5.33 -11.12
CA ALA A 91 24.72 4.15 -11.09
C ALA A 91 25.45 4.09 -9.74
N VAL A 92 25.22 3.01 -9.01
CA VAL A 92 25.76 2.80 -7.67
C VAL A 92 26.73 1.64 -7.66
N GLU A 93 27.63 1.65 -6.70
CA GLU A 93 28.56 0.57 -6.47
C GLU A 93 27.84 -0.73 -6.13
N ALA A 94 28.20 -1.81 -6.80
CA ALA A 94 27.75 -3.15 -6.51
C ALA A 94 28.95 -4.13 -6.43
N SER A 95 28.74 -5.32 -5.95
CA SER A 95 29.79 -6.35 -5.85
C SER A 95 29.33 -7.62 -6.59
N PRO A 96 29.85 -7.87 -7.80
CA PRO A 96 30.78 -7.07 -8.63
C PRO A 96 30.06 -5.94 -9.41
N GLY A 97 30.83 -4.97 -9.94
CA GLY A 97 30.35 -4.01 -10.91
C GLY A 97 29.50 -2.87 -10.33
N HIS A 98 28.48 -2.47 -11.07
CA HIS A 98 27.58 -1.40 -10.68
C HIS A 98 26.11 -1.81 -10.87
N ASP A 99 25.24 -1.20 -10.07
CA ASP A 99 23.80 -1.37 -10.19
C ASP A 99 23.14 -0.04 -10.54
N ILE A 100 21.94 -0.09 -11.10
CA ILE A 100 21.18 1.10 -11.47
C ILE A 100 19.94 1.18 -10.61
N GLY A 101 19.74 2.33 -9.98
CA GLY A 101 18.57 2.57 -9.14
C GLY A 101 18.10 4.02 -9.22
N THR A 102 16.92 4.25 -8.63
CA THR A 102 16.29 5.57 -8.60
C THR A 102 16.43 6.17 -7.20
N VAL A 103 16.85 7.43 -7.13
CA VAL A 103 16.91 8.18 -5.88
C VAL A 103 15.50 8.39 -5.34
N THR A 104 15.25 7.94 -4.11
CA THR A 104 13.96 8.11 -3.44
C THR A 104 13.97 9.19 -2.37
N MET A 105 15.14 9.45 -1.80
CA MET A 105 15.28 10.38 -0.68
C MET A 105 16.70 10.95 -0.60
N THR A 106 16.80 12.23 -0.30
CA THR A 106 18.05 12.96 -0.07
C THR A 106 17.93 13.80 1.21
N GLY A 107 19.04 14.34 1.69
CA GLY A 107 19.06 15.27 2.80
C GLY A 107 18.70 14.65 4.17
N LYS A 108 18.22 15.48 5.09
CA LYS A 108 17.93 15.11 6.51
C LYS A 108 16.97 13.92 6.66
N LEU A 109 16.03 13.75 5.73
CA LEU A 109 15.08 12.64 5.77
C LEU A 109 15.78 11.28 5.70
N VAL A 110 16.93 11.17 5.02
CA VAL A 110 17.71 9.93 4.94
C VAL A 110 18.20 9.53 6.33
N LEU A 111 18.66 10.49 7.14
CA LEU A 111 19.11 10.23 8.51
C LEU A 111 17.97 9.72 9.40
N LEU A 112 16.77 10.30 9.26
CA LEU A 112 15.58 9.82 9.97
C LEU A 112 15.19 8.42 9.53
N GLN A 113 15.31 8.13 8.24
CA GLN A 113 15.02 6.81 7.69
C GLN A 113 16.01 5.75 8.16
N ILE A 114 17.30 6.09 8.24
CA ILE A 114 18.36 5.22 8.79
C ILE A 114 18.08 4.90 10.26
N LYS A 115 17.66 5.88 11.07
CA LYS A 115 17.26 5.62 12.47
C LYS A 115 16.11 4.61 12.57
N ARG A 116 15.17 4.66 11.65
CA ARG A 116 14.00 3.76 11.61
C ARG A 116 14.34 2.39 11.01
N TYR A 117 15.20 2.35 10.01
CA TYR A 117 15.59 1.15 9.28
C TYR A 117 17.11 1.13 9.09
N PRO A 118 17.87 0.80 10.16
CA PRO A 118 19.30 0.83 10.09
C PRO A 118 19.83 -0.19 9.06
N PRO A 119 20.88 0.15 8.30
CA PRO A 119 21.62 -0.82 7.50
C PRO A 119 22.30 -1.84 8.40
N LYS A 120 22.74 -2.95 7.84
CA LYS A 120 23.43 -4.00 8.59
C LYS A 120 24.76 -3.52 9.20
N SER A 121 25.48 -2.70 8.46
CA SER A 121 26.70 -2.00 8.92
C SER A 121 26.72 -0.61 8.30
N MET A 122 27.10 0.40 9.07
CA MET A 122 27.28 1.76 8.56
C MET A 122 28.58 1.90 7.77
N GLU A 123 29.56 1.06 8.07
CA GLU A 123 30.87 1.07 7.41
C GLU A 123 30.83 0.47 5.99
N ASP A 124 29.85 -0.40 5.73
CA ASP A 124 29.67 -1.07 4.45
C ASP A 124 28.79 -0.29 3.46
N ILE A 125 28.45 0.97 3.76
CA ILE A 125 27.66 1.81 2.86
C ILE A 125 28.51 2.13 1.62
N LYS A 126 28.00 1.73 0.46
CA LYS A 126 28.63 1.87 -0.85
C LYS A 126 28.44 3.27 -1.42
N THR A 127 29.13 3.57 -2.51
CA THR A 127 29.14 4.90 -3.12
C THR A 127 28.26 5.00 -4.37
N ILE A 128 27.83 6.22 -4.69
CA ILE A 128 27.23 6.56 -5.97
C ILE A 128 28.34 6.97 -6.92
N TYR A 129 28.48 6.27 -8.05
CA TYR A 129 29.51 6.58 -9.03
C TYR A 129 29.17 7.82 -9.85
N ARG A 130 27.98 7.86 -10.43
CA ARG A 130 27.53 8.91 -11.36
C ARG A 130 26.03 8.81 -11.65
N LYS A 131 25.50 9.82 -12.30
CA LYS A 131 24.19 9.74 -12.95
C LYS A 131 24.26 8.82 -14.17
N VAL A 132 23.16 8.11 -14.42
CA VAL A 132 23.08 7.13 -15.51
C VAL A 132 23.10 7.82 -16.86
N ARG A 133 23.81 7.24 -17.82
CA ARG A 133 23.86 7.64 -19.22
C ARG A 133 22.83 6.86 -20.04
N PRO A 134 22.39 7.36 -21.21
CA PRO A 134 21.46 6.64 -22.07
C PRO A 134 21.89 5.20 -22.40
N VAL A 135 23.19 5.00 -22.69
CA VAL A 135 23.75 3.65 -22.98
C VAL A 135 23.63 2.69 -21.80
N ASP A 136 23.79 3.18 -20.57
CA ASP A 136 23.62 2.36 -19.37
C ASP A 136 22.14 1.97 -19.21
N MET A 137 21.23 2.86 -19.57
CA MET A 137 19.80 2.63 -19.51
C MET A 137 19.34 1.57 -20.52
N GLU A 138 19.87 1.59 -21.72
CA GLU A 138 19.62 0.56 -22.74
C GLU A 138 20.01 -0.83 -22.22
N LYS A 139 21.21 -0.98 -21.67
CA LYS A 139 21.67 -2.24 -21.06
C LYS A 139 20.80 -2.70 -19.89
N TYR A 140 20.36 -1.75 -19.07
CA TYR A 140 19.48 -2.03 -17.95
C TYR A 140 18.11 -2.52 -18.42
N GLU A 141 17.53 -1.93 -19.45
CA GLU A 141 16.26 -2.34 -20.04
C GLU A 141 16.37 -3.72 -20.69
N GLU A 142 17.46 -4.00 -21.40
CA GLU A 142 17.74 -5.34 -21.94
C GLU A 142 17.86 -6.39 -20.83
N ALA A 143 18.57 -6.07 -19.74
CA ALA A 143 18.70 -6.99 -18.61
C ALA A 143 17.33 -7.24 -17.96
N LYS A 144 16.49 -6.20 -17.77
CA LYS A 144 15.13 -6.34 -17.25
C LYS A 144 14.21 -7.13 -18.17
N ALA A 145 14.29 -6.97 -19.48
CA ALA A 145 13.49 -7.72 -20.42
C ALA A 145 13.72 -9.24 -20.30
N ARG A 146 14.95 -9.66 -19.99
CA ARG A 146 15.31 -11.08 -19.78
C ARG A 146 14.81 -11.67 -18.46
N GLU A 147 14.45 -10.87 -17.47
CA GLU A 147 14.09 -11.35 -16.11
C GLU A 147 12.94 -12.35 -16.12
N HIS A 148 11.90 -12.11 -16.90
CA HIS A 148 10.72 -12.97 -16.94
C HIS A 148 11.02 -14.35 -17.54
N GLU A 149 11.72 -14.39 -18.66
CA GLU A 149 12.12 -15.65 -19.32
C GLU A 149 13.08 -16.43 -18.42
N THR A 150 14.08 -15.77 -17.85
CA THR A 150 15.01 -16.36 -16.89
C THR A 150 14.28 -16.95 -15.70
N MET A 151 13.25 -16.30 -15.17
CA MET A 151 12.44 -16.80 -14.07
C MET A 151 11.71 -18.10 -14.44
N ILE A 152 11.08 -18.14 -15.62
CA ILE A 152 10.35 -19.33 -16.07
C ILE A 152 11.32 -20.49 -16.25
N ARG A 153 12.43 -20.28 -16.96
CA ARG A 153 13.43 -21.32 -17.23
C ARG A 153 14.09 -21.82 -15.93
N SER A 154 14.38 -20.92 -15.00
CA SER A 154 14.96 -21.31 -13.70
C SER A 154 14.01 -22.15 -12.84
N ARG A 155 12.70 -21.92 -12.92
CA ARG A 155 11.69 -22.76 -12.26
C ARG A 155 11.68 -24.18 -12.84
N GLN A 156 11.79 -24.30 -14.16
CA GLN A 156 11.87 -25.60 -14.80
C GLN A 156 13.13 -26.38 -14.37
N ILE A 157 14.30 -25.72 -14.41
CA ILE A 157 15.56 -26.31 -13.95
C ILE A 157 15.48 -26.78 -12.49
N ALA A 158 14.91 -25.95 -11.60
CA ALA A 158 14.75 -26.32 -10.19
C ALA A 158 13.83 -27.53 -10.01
N LYS A 159 12.77 -27.64 -10.82
CA LYS A 159 11.87 -28.79 -10.84
C LYS A 159 12.56 -30.07 -11.38
N ASP A 160 13.33 -29.94 -12.44
CA ASP A 160 14.06 -31.06 -13.05
C ASP A 160 15.14 -31.62 -12.10
N LEU A 161 15.71 -30.78 -11.26
CA LEU A 161 16.63 -31.17 -10.18
C LEU A 161 15.92 -31.69 -8.91
N GLY A 162 14.60 -31.78 -8.90
CA GLY A 162 13.81 -32.30 -7.77
C GLY A 162 13.92 -31.46 -6.48
N LEU A 163 14.19 -30.16 -6.58
CA LEU A 163 14.36 -29.32 -5.42
C LEU A 163 13.00 -28.83 -4.87
N GLU A 164 12.78 -29.02 -3.57
CA GLU A 164 11.59 -28.54 -2.87
C GLU A 164 11.66 -27.02 -2.58
N MET A 165 11.66 -26.24 -3.65
CA MET A 165 11.70 -24.78 -3.59
C MET A 165 10.95 -24.18 -4.77
N LYS A 166 10.52 -22.93 -4.59
CA LYS A 166 9.87 -22.14 -5.63
C LYS A 166 10.63 -20.85 -5.88
N ILE A 167 11.09 -20.61 -7.10
CA ILE A 167 11.65 -19.33 -7.49
C ILE A 167 10.49 -18.35 -7.73
N GLY A 168 10.42 -17.31 -6.91
CA GLY A 168 9.36 -16.29 -6.93
C GLY A 168 9.62 -15.18 -7.94
N ASP A 169 10.87 -14.68 -7.98
CA ASP A 169 11.28 -13.55 -8.81
C ASP A 169 12.76 -13.62 -9.14
N VAL A 170 13.17 -12.96 -10.22
CA VAL A 170 14.57 -12.79 -10.63
C VAL A 170 14.82 -11.30 -10.84
N GLU A 171 15.99 -10.83 -10.43
CA GLU A 171 16.41 -9.45 -10.58
C GLU A 171 17.85 -9.41 -11.09
N TYR A 172 18.02 -8.88 -12.30
CA TYR A 172 19.33 -8.62 -12.84
C TYR A 172 19.88 -7.32 -12.27
N GLN A 173 21.19 -7.32 -12.00
CA GLN A 173 21.94 -6.11 -11.68
C GLN A 173 22.00 -5.22 -12.93
N GLY A 174 22.11 -3.89 -12.74
CA GLY A 174 22.04 -2.94 -13.83
C GLY A 174 23.10 -3.09 -14.93
N ASP A 175 24.24 -3.72 -14.62
CA ASP A 175 25.29 -4.06 -15.58
C ASP A 175 25.10 -5.42 -16.26
N GLY A 176 24.08 -6.19 -15.86
CA GLY A 176 23.78 -7.52 -16.39
C GLY A 176 24.73 -8.65 -15.94
N ASN A 177 25.75 -8.38 -15.13
CA ASN A 177 26.77 -9.38 -14.74
C ASN A 177 26.33 -10.31 -13.62
N LYS A 178 25.28 -9.93 -12.86
CA LYS A 178 24.79 -10.67 -11.70
C LYS A 178 23.27 -10.73 -11.73
N ALA A 179 22.73 -11.88 -11.31
CA ALA A 179 21.29 -12.06 -11.13
C ALA A 179 20.99 -12.57 -9.72
N ILE A 180 20.00 -11.96 -9.08
CA ILE A 180 19.52 -12.33 -7.75
C ILE A 180 18.24 -13.14 -7.95
N PHE A 181 18.26 -14.41 -7.50
CA PHE A 181 17.11 -15.29 -7.54
C PHE A 181 16.44 -15.33 -6.18
N TYR A 182 15.22 -14.83 -6.13
CA TYR A 182 14.41 -14.84 -4.91
C TYR A 182 13.60 -16.13 -4.84
N TYR A 183 13.79 -16.91 -3.79
CA TYR A 183 13.13 -18.19 -3.65
C TYR A 183 12.44 -18.36 -2.30
N ILE A 184 11.43 -19.24 -2.26
CA ILE A 184 10.75 -19.70 -1.06
C ILE A 184 11.02 -21.19 -0.90
N ALA A 185 11.32 -21.59 0.32
CA ALA A 185 11.43 -22.97 0.74
C ALA A 185 11.04 -23.09 2.20
N ASP A 186 10.39 -24.18 2.58
CA ASP A 186 10.00 -24.45 3.96
C ASP A 186 11.19 -24.97 4.81
N GLY A 187 12.16 -25.61 4.16
CA GLY A 187 13.36 -26.15 4.78
C GLY A 187 14.66 -25.63 4.16
N ARG A 188 15.76 -26.21 4.59
CA ARG A 188 17.07 -25.98 3.97
C ARG A 188 17.16 -26.73 2.65
N VAL A 189 17.50 -26.02 1.59
CA VAL A 189 17.68 -26.57 0.23
C VAL A 189 19.16 -26.52 -0.11
N ASP A 190 19.72 -27.63 -0.62
CA ASP A 190 21.06 -27.63 -1.22
C ASP A 190 20.96 -27.24 -2.70
N PHE A 191 21.34 -26.01 -2.98
CA PHE A 191 21.28 -25.43 -4.33
C PHE A 191 22.64 -25.37 -5.04
N ARG A 192 23.68 -26.09 -4.57
CA ARG A 192 25.01 -26.07 -5.21
C ARG A 192 24.95 -26.49 -6.68
N GLN A 193 24.22 -27.58 -6.96
CA GLN A 193 24.02 -28.04 -8.34
C GLN A 193 23.18 -27.06 -9.14
N LEU A 194 22.10 -26.52 -8.54
CA LEU A 194 21.27 -25.50 -9.17
C LEU A 194 22.07 -24.28 -9.60
N ILE A 195 22.93 -23.74 -8.71
CA ILE A 195 23.77 -22.58 -9.02
C ILE A 195 24.69 -22.85 -10.22
N LYS A 196 25.27 -24.02 -10.33
CA LYS A 196 26.13 -24.41 -11.47
C LYS A 196 25.33 -24.39 -12.77
N VAL A 197 24.20 -25.09 -12.79
CA VAL A 197 23.35 -25.18 -13.99
C VAL A 197 22.80 -23.82 -14.40
N LEU A 198 22.39 -22.97 -13.41
CA LEU A 198 21.91 -21.61 -13.70
C LEU A 198 23.04 -20.72 -14.24
N ALA A 199 24.26 -20.83 -13.69
CA ALA A 199 25.40 -20.06 -14.17
C ALA A 199 25.81 -20.46 -15.59
N GLU A 200 25.75 -21.74 -15.92
CA GLU A 200 25.99 -22.25 -17.28
C GLU A 200 24.88 -21.82 -18.26
N ALA A 201 23.61 -21.82 -17.80
CA ALA A 201 22.47 -21.48 -18.65
C ALA A 201 22.36 -19.98 -18.96
N PHE A 202 22.73 -19.11 -18.02
CA PHE A 202 22.51 -17.68 -18.15
C PHE A 202 23.79 -16.85 -18.25
N HIS A 203 24.96 -17.46 -18.05
CA HIS A 203 26.28 -16.84 -18.14
C HIS A 203 26.45 -15.59 -17.23
N VAL A 204 25.83 -15.62 -16.03
CA VAL A 204 25.89 -14.55 -15.04
C VAL A 204 26.21 -15.10 -13.66
N ARG A 205 26.71 -14.24 -12.77
CA ARG A 205 26.91 -14.60 -11.38
C ARG A 205 25.56 -14.78 -10.68
N ILE A 206 25.35 -15.91 -10.06
CA ILE A 206 24.09 -16.26 -9.39
C ILE A 206 24.19 -15.91 -7.90
N GLU A 207 23.21 -15.18 -7.39
CA GLU A 207 22.98 -14.97 -5.96
C GLU A 207 21.59 -15.51 -5.59
N MET A 208 21.55 -16.45 -4.62
CA MET A 208 20.30 -17.00 -4.12
C MET A 208 19.86 -16.28 -2.85
N LYS A 209 18.63 -15.78 -2.84
CA LYS A 209 18.07 -15.05 -1.69
C LYS A 209 16.73 -15.62 -1.27
N GLN A 210 16.69 -16.19 -0.08
CA GLN A 210 15.43 -16.68 0.49
C GLN A 210 14.53 -15.53 0.89
N ILE A 211 13.25 -15.64 0.54
CA ILE A 211 12.21 -14.69 0.92
C ILE A 211 11.05 -15.41 1.58
N GLY A 212 10.30 -14.70 2.42
CA GLY A 212 9.07 -15.22 3.01
C GLY A 212 7.87 -15.04 2.08
N ALA A 213 6.81 -15.82 2.31
CA ALA A 213 5.57 -15.77 1.51
C ALA A 213 4.94 -14.37 1.42
N ARG A 214 5.06 -13.54 2.48
CA ARG A 214 4.58 -12.16 2.44
C ARG A 214 5.45 -11.26 1.56
N GLN A 215 6.76 -11.49 1.53
CA GLN A 215 7.66 -10.79 0.63
C GLN A 215 7.40 -11.16 -0.83
N GLU A 216 7.13 -12.44 -1.11
CA GLU A 216 6.72 -12.88 -2.44
C GLU A 216 5.44 -12.18 -2.88
N ALA A 217 4.40 -12.20 -2.04
CA ALA A 217 3.15 -11.50 -2.32
C ALA A 217 3.36 -9.99 -2.57
N GLY A 218 4.28 -9.36 -1.83
CA GLY A 218 4.64 -7.96 -2.04
C GLY A 218 5.34 -7.69 -3.37
N ARG A 219 6.11 -8.65 -3.89
CA ARG A 219 6.77 -8.55 -5.19
C ARG A 219 5.80 -8.78 -6.36
N ILE A 220 4.87 -9.72 -6.20
CA ILE A 220 3.82 -9.99 -7.20
C ILE A 220 2.85 -8.81 -7.26
N GLY A 221 2.53 -8.21 -6.12
CA GLY A 221 1.54 -7.14 -6.01
C GLY A 221 0.10 -7.66 -6.02
N GLY A 222 -0.85 -6.75 -6.22
CA GLY A 222 -2.27 -7.04 -6.27
C GLY A 222 -3.07 -6.23 -5.25
N PHE A 223 -4.37 -6.56 -5.11
CA PHE A 223 -5.30 -5.85 -4.24
C PHE A 223 -5.74 -6.74 -3.08
N GLY A 224 -5.88 -6.13 -1.92
CA GLY A 224 -6.45 -6.79 -0.74
C GLY A 224 -7.98 -6.83 -0.79
N PRO A 225 -8.62 -7.58 0.13
CA PRO A 225 -10.09 -7.58 0.25
C PRO A 225 -10.67 -6.22 0.67
N CYS A 226 -9.83 -5.27 1.07
CA CYS A 226 -10.20 -3.88 1.36
C CYS A 226 -10.26 -3.00 0.09
N GLY A 227 -10.02 -3.54 -1.11
CA GLY A 227 -9.99 -2.80 -2.37
C GLY A 227 -8.76 -1.94 -2.60
N ARG A 228 -7.79 -1.94 -1.67
CA ARG A 228 -6.52 -1.21 -1.79
C ARG A 228 -5.40 -2.15 -2.21
N GLU A 229 -4.34 -1.61 -2.81
CA GLU A 229 -3.12 -2.37 -3.05
C GLU A 229 -2.59 -3.01 -1.76
N LEU A 230 -1.89 -4.13 -1.89
CA LEU A 230 -1.37 -4.86 -0.74
C LEU A 230 -0.42 -3.98 0.10
N CYS A 231 -0.60 -4.00 1.42
CA CYS A 231 0.27 -3.27 2.35
C CYS A 231 1.76 -3.62 2.18
N CYS A 232 2.05 -4.91 1.89
CA CYS A 232 3.41 -5.39 1.64
C CYS A 232 4.00 -4.89 0.31
N THR A 233 3.18 -4.43 -0.62
CA THR A 233 3.62 -3.80 -1.87
C THR A 233 3.85 -2.31 -1.70
N THR A 234 2.98 -1.62 -0.94
CA THR A 234 2.95 -0.15 -0.89
C THR A 234 3.86 0.44 0.19
N TRP A 235 3.59 0.19 1.47
CA TRP A 235 4.23 0.94 2.57
C TRP A 235 5.00 0.08 3.57
N MET A 236 4.72 -1.23 3.64
CA MET A 236 5.41 -2.10 4.59
C MET A 236 6.80 -2.42 4.13
N ARG A 237 7.78 -2.13 4.98
CA ARG A 237 9.19 -2.48 4.78
C ARG A 237 9.61 -3.65 5.65
N ASN A 238 9.10 -3.73 6.88
CA ASN A 238 9.37 -4.80 7.82
C ASN A 238 8.16 -5.73 7.95
N PHE A 239 8.41 -7.03 7.91
CA PHE A 239 7.38 -8.07 7.95
C PHE A 239 7.39 -8.76 9.30
N VAL A 240 6.73 -8.15 10.28
CA VAL A 240 6.53 -8.74 11.60
C VAL A 240 5.43 -9.80 11.55
N SER A 241 5.60 -10.88 12.30
CA SER A 241 4.56 -11.91 12.44
C SER A 241 3.32 -11.33 13.12
N VAL A 242 2.13 -11.63 12.58
CA VAL A 242 0.84 -11.23 13.16
C VAL A 242 0.34 -12.36 14.04
N GLY A 243 0.15 -12.05 15.31
CA GLY A 243 -0.42 -12.99 16.29
C GLY A 243 -1.94 -13.05 16.21
N THR A 244 -2.53 -14.18 16.62
CA THR A 244 -4.00 -14.35 16.72
C THR A 244 -4.64 -13.43 17.75
N GLY A 245 -3.88 -12.94 18.72
CA GLY A 245 -4.31 -11.93 19.69
C GLY A 245 -4.84 -10.66 19.02
N ALA A 246 -4.21 -10.22 17.91
CA ALA A 246 -4.67 -9.06 17.17
C ALA A 246 -6.11 -9.21 16.65
N ALA A 247 -6.49 -10.41 16.20
CA ALA A 247 -7.85 -10.69 15.77
C ALA A 247 -8.85 -10.69 16.94
N ARG A 248 -8.42 -11.17 18.13
CA ARG A 248 -9.26 -11.17 19.34
C ARG A 248 -9.56 -9.76 19.84
N TYR A 249 -8.57 -8.87 19.83
CA TYR A 249 -8.77 -7.47 20.23
C TYR A 249 -9.74 -6.73 19.28
N GLN A 250 -9.78 -7.14 18.02
CA GLN A 250 -10.67 -6.56 17.01
C GLN A 250 -12.05 -7.24 16.95
N ASP A 251 -12.32 -8.19 17.83
CA ASP A 251 -13.55 -8.98 17.86
C ASP A 251 -13.89 -9.68 16.54
N LEU A 252 -12.86 -10.08 15.81
CA LEU A 252 -13.00 -10.76 14.53
C LEU A 252 -13.26 -12.25 14.72
N SER A 253 -14.24 -12.78 14.00
CA SER A 253 -14.51 -14.21 13.95
C SER A 253 -13.25 -14.99 13.53
N PRO A 254 -12.92 -16.13 14.18
CA PRO A 254 -11.73 -16.93 13.90
C PRO A 254 -11.85 -17.73 12.59
N ASN A 255 -12.43 -17.14 11.56
CA ASN A 255 -12.53 -17.75 10.24
C ASN A 255 -11.24 -17.51 9.44
N PRO A 256 -10.45 -18.55 9.12
CA PRO A 256 -9.19 -18.42 8.40
C PRO A 256 -9.32 -17.67 7.06
N GLN A 257 -10.41 -17.89 6.32
CA GLN A 257 -10.65 -17.24 5.03
C GLN A 257 -10.80 -15.71 5.18
N LYS A 258 -11.41 -15.26 6.26
CA LYS A 258 -11.56 -13.81 6.55
C LYS A 258 -10.30 -13.18 7.12
N LEU A 259 -9.47 -13.97 7.83
CA LEU A 259 -8.28 -13.48 8.52
C LEU A 259 -7.02 -13.57 7.67
N ALA A 260 -6.94 -14.47 6.67
CA ALA A 260 -5.78 -14.65 5.82
C ALA A 260 -5.67 -13.57 4.74
N GLY A 261 -4.44 -13.12 4.50
CA GLY A 261 -4.08 -12.32 3.33
C GLY A 261 -3.76 -13.20 2.12
N GLN A 262 -3.44 -12.58 0.98
CA GLN A 262 -3.03 -13.31 -0.23
C GLN A 262 -1.74 -14.14 -0.05
N CYS A 263 -0.91 -13.79 0.93
CA CYS A 263 0.28 -14.55 1.31
C CYS A 263 -0.01 -15.77 2.19
N ALA A 264 -1.27 -16.18 2.38
CA ALA A 264 -1.72 -17.24 3.29
C ALA A 264 -1.33 -17.04 4.78
N LYS A 265 -0.76 -15.90 5.16
CA LYS A 265 -0.50 -15.50 6.54
C LYS A 265 -1.59 -14.54 7.02
N LEU A 266 -1.73 -14.35 8.33
CA LEU A 266 -2.68 -13.38 8.88
C LEU A 266 -2.46 -11.98 8.29
N LYS A 267 -3.56 -11.26 8.03
CA LYS A 267 -3.54 -9.92 7.45
C LYS A 267 -2.70 -8.96 8.28
N CYS A 268 -1.78 -8.26 7.66
CA CYS A 268 -0.89 -7.30 8.32
C CYS A 268 -1.62 -6.06 8.84
N CYS A 269 -2.75 -5.67 8.25
CA CYS A 269 -3.58 -4.58 8.75
C CYS A 269 -4.08 -4.83 10.17
N MET A 270 -4.36 -6.08 10.55
CA MET A 270 -4.75 -6.41 11.92
C MET A 270 -3.70 -6.02 12.96
N ASN A 271 -2.41 -6.24 12.64
CA ASN A 271 -1.33 -5.84 13.54
C ASN A 271 -1.08 -4.33 13.54
N PHE A 272 -1.33 -3.68 12.43
CA PHE A 272 -1.19 -2.22 12.31
C PHE A 272 -2.25 -1.46 13.12
N GLU A 273 -3.45 -2.01 13.22
CA GLU A 273 -4.57 -1.37 13.89
C GLU A 273 -4.72 -1.79 15.36
N VAL A 274 -4.00 -2.84 15.83
CA VAL A 274 -4.22 -3.46 17.14
C VAL A 274 -4.13 -2.49 18.31
N ASP A 275 -3.19 -1.55 18.28
CA ASP A 275 -2.97 -0.60 19.37
C ASP A 275 -4.19 0.33 19.55
N GLN A 276 -4.80 0.76 18.45
CA GLN A 276 -6.00 1.59 18.47
C GLN A 276 -7.20 0.82 19.04
N TYR A 277 -7.35 -0.46 18.67
CA TYR A 277 -8.42 -1.31 19.23
C TYR A 277 -8.20 -1.60 20.71
N VAL A 278 -6.96 -1.82 21.14
CA VAL A 278 -6.63 -2.01 22.57
C VAL A 278 -6.95 -0.75 23.37
N GLU A 279 -6.59 0.43 22.86
CA GLU A 279 -6.92 1.69 23.51
C GLU A 279 -8.43 1.93 23.57
N ALA A 280 -9.14 1.75 22.47
CA ALA A 280 -10.58 1.90 22.41
C ALA A 280 -11.30 0.90 23.31
N SER A 281 -10.84 -0.35 23.37
CA SER A 281 -11.45 -1.38 24.24
C SER A 281 -11.37 -1.06 25.73
N ARG A 282 -10.36 -0.28 26.16
CA ARG A 282 -10.27 0.18 27.57
C ARG A 282 -11.39 1.14 27.95
N ARG A 283 -12.00 1.78 26.95
CA ARG A 283 -13.14 2.70 27.17
C ARG A 283 -14.46 1.95 27.30
N LEU A 284 -14.53 0.69 26.90
CA LEU A 284 -15.73 -0.13 26.99
C LEU A 284 -15.86 -0.76 28.38
N PRO A 285 -17.10 -1.02 28.88
CA PRO A 285 -17.32 -1.81 30.06
C PRO A 285 -16.94 -3.29 29.81
N SER A 286 -16.72 -4.05 30.91
CA SER A 286 -16.42 -5.47 30.83
C SER A 286 -17.55 -6.25 30.14
N ARG A 287 -17.19 -7.20 29.28
CA ARG A 287 -18.15 -8.08 28.57
C ARG A 287 -18.97 -8.96 29.47
N GLU A 288 -18.52 -9.20 30.70
CA GLU A 288 -19.18 -10.04 31.66
C GLU A 288 -20.30 -9.31 32.43
N MET A 289 -20.33 -7.99 32.37
CA MET A 289 -21.32 -7.18 33.05
C MET A 289 -22.69 -7.27 32.38
N GLN A 290 -23.69 -7.58 33.18
CA GLN A 290 -25.10 -7.57 32.78
C GLN A 290 -25.68 -6.20 33.14
N LEU A 291 -26.66 -5.74 32.35
CA LEU A 291 -27.40 -4.52 32.61
C LEU A 291 -28.82 -4.93 33.09
N GLU A 292 -29.23 -4.40 34.25
CA GLU A 292 -30.56 -4.59 34.77
C GLU A 292 -31.39 -3.33 34.55
N THR A 293 -32.54 -3.51 33.88
CA THR A 293 -33.58 -2.50 33.72
C THR A 293 -34.88 -2.98 34.33
N ILE A 294 -35.90 -2.13 34.38
CA ILE A 294 -37.24 -2.54 34.81
C ILE A 294 -37.81 -3.64 33.90
N ASP A 295 -37.51 -3.54 32.59
CA ASP A 295 -37.98 -4.50 31.58
C ASP A 295 -37.27 -5.87 31.61
N GLY A 296 -36.14 -6.00 32.34
CA GLY A 296 -35.42 -7.26 32.43
C GLY A 296 -33.89 -7.14 32.46
N THR A 297 -33.21 -8.27 32.30
CA THR A 297 -31.75 -8.35 32.31
C THR A 297 -31.23 -8.41 30.88
N TRP A 298 -30.20 -7.63 30.62
CA TRP A 298 -29.58 -7.50 29.29
C TRP A 298 -28.16 -8.03 29.34
N TYR A 299 -27.81 -8.84 28.34
CA TYR A 299 -26.51 -9.50 28.19
C TYR A 299 -25.74 -8.89 27.07
N TYR A 300 -24.41 -8.74 27.24
CA TYR A 300 -23.52 -8.32 26.20
C TYR A 300 -23.62 -9.29 25.00
N PHE A 301 -23.87 -8.78 23.83
CA PHE A 301 -23.90 -9.55 22.57
C PHE A 301 -22.72 -9.21 21.67
N LYS A 302 -22.54 -7.95 21.30
CA LYS A 302 -21.50 -7.47 20.40
C LYS A 302 -21.13 -6.01 20.73
N ALA A 303 -19.88 -5.61 20.45
CA ALA A 303 -19.51 -4.21 20.46
C ALA A 303 -18.87 -3.80 19.11
N ASP A 304 -19.15 -2.57 18.71
CA ASP A 304 -18.33 -1.84 17.77
C ASP A 304 -17.32 -0.99 18.57
N ILE A 305 -16.09 -1.47 18.62
CA ILE A 305 -15.07 -0.98 19.55
C ILE A 305 -14.68 0.46 19.21
N LEU A 306 -14.55 0.77 17.90
CA LEU A 306 -14.10 2.10 17.45
C LEU A 306 -15.20 3.16 17.54
N SER A 307 -16.46 2.76 17.31
CA SER A 307 -17.63 3.65 17.46
C SER A 307 -18.07 3.81 18.92
N ASN A 308 -17.49 3.07 19.85
CA ASN A 308 -17.92 3.00 21.25
C ASN A 308 -19.41 2.61 21.44
N MET A 309 -19.93 1.76 20.55
CA MET A 309 -21.31 1.29 20.59
C MET A 309 -21.37 -0.17 21.01
N ILE A 310 -22.30 -0.51 21.91
CA ILE A 310 -22.46 -1.87 22.41
C ILE A 310 -23.88 -2.32 22.15
N THR A 311 -24.02 -3.52 21.61
CA THR A 311 -25.31 -4.17 21.41
C THR A 311 -25.54 -5.20 22.52
N TYR A 312 -26.65 -5.08 23.19
CA TYR A 312 -27.12 -6.00 24.22
C TYR A 312 -28.28 -6.84 23.71
N SER A 313 -28.45 -8.02 24.27
CA SER A 313 -29.54 -8.94 23.99
C SER A 313 -30.27 -9.31 25.29
N THR A 314 -31.59 -9.57 25.22
CA THR A 314 -32.38 -10.07 26.36
C THR A 314 -32.10 -11.55 26.65
N ASP A 315 -31.52 -12.28 25.72
CA ASP A 315 -31.11 -13.67 25.90
C ASP A 315 -29.60 -13.83 25.80
N LYS A 316 -29.02 -14.66 26.66
CA LYS A 316 -27.58 -14.93 26.71
C LYS A 316 -27.08 -15.76 25.52
N ARG A 317 -27.93 -16.59 24.90
CA ARG A 317 -27.56 -17.57 23.88
C ARG A 317 -28.07 -17.23 22.50
N VAL A 318 -29.15 -16.48 22.42
CA VAL A 318 -29.80 -16.15 21.15
C VAL A 318 -29.86 -14.63 20.97
N ALA A 319 -29.74 -14.16 19.77
CA ALA A 319 -29.91 -12.75 19.43
C ALA A 319 -31.39 -12.35 19.49
N ALA A 320 -31.87 -11.97 20.69
CA ALA A 320 -33.26 -11.57 20.94
C ALA A 320 -33.29 -10.10 21.39
N ASN A 321 -34.20 -9.32 20.82
CA ASN A 321 -34.45 -7.92 21.18
C ASN A 321 -33.15 -7.08 21.24
N LEU A 322 -32.35 -7.15 20.19
CA LEU A 322 -31.06 -6.45 20.13
C LEU A 322 -31.24 -4.93 20.25
N THR A 323 -30.62 -4.35 21.25
CA THR A 323 -30.58 -2.89 21.46
C THR A 323 -29.14 -2.42 21.51
N THR A 324 -28.83 -1.38 20.74
CA THR A 324 -27.46 -0.81 20.67
C THR A 324 -27.43 0.51 21.40
N ILE A 325 -26.52 0.65 22.38
CA ILE A 325 -26.34 1.86 23.19
C ILE A 325 -24.87 2.30 23.19
N SER A 326 -24.61 3.55 23.54
CA SER A 326 -23.25 4.05 23.71
C SER A 326 -22.57 3.43 24.95
N ALA A 327 -21.25 3.35 24.91
CA ALA A 327 -20.46 2.86 26.04
C ALA A 327 -20.62 3.76 27.30
N GLU A 328 -20.85 5.04 27.11
CA GLU A 328 -21.12 5.99 28.21
C GLU A 328 -22.44 5.65 28.89
N ARG A 329 -23.49 5.45 28.11
CA ARG A 329 -24.80 5.05 28.64
C ARG A 329 -24.74 3.70 29.34
N ALA A 330 -24.01 2.74 28.80
CA ALA A 330 -23.81 1.45 29.45
C ALA A 330 -23.14 1.59 30.84
N LYS A 331 -22.12 2.47 30.96
CA LYS A 331 -21.46 2.77 32.24
C LYS A 331 -22.36 3.47 33.22
N GLU A 332 -23.22 4.39 32.80
CA GLU A 332 -24.23 5.02 33.62
C GLU A 332 -25.21 3.99 34.23
N ILE A 333 -25.70 3.09 33.37
CA ILE A 333 -26.60 2.02 33.82
C ILE A 333 -25.90 1.10 34.83
N ILE A 334 -24.64 0.73 34.57
CA ILE A 334 -23.85 -0.06 35.52
C ILE A 334 -23.68 0.67 36.86
N ALA A 335 -23.45 1.98 36.84
CA ALA A 335 -23.36 2.77 38.07
C ALA A 335 -24.69 2.81 38.81
N MET A 336 -25.81 3.04 38.12
CA MET A 336 -27.15 3.00 38.69
C MET A 336 -27.49 1.61 39.28
N ASN A 337 -27.16 0.54 38.59
CA ASN A 337 -27.39 -0.82 39.07
C ASN A 337 -26.57 -1.15 40.34
N ARG A 338 -25.34 -0.60 40.45
CA ARG A 338 -24.54 -0.72 41.68
C ARG A 338 -25.18 0.01 42.90
N GLU A 339 -25.90 1.08 42.64
CA GLU A 339 -26.67 1.83 43.64
C GLU A 339 -28.05 1.18 43.91
N GLY A 340 -28.38 0.07 43.24
CA GLY A 340 -29.67 -0.59 43.36
C GLY A 340 -30.82 0.06 42.59
N LYS A 341 -30.50 1.07 41.73
CA LYS A 341 -31.47 1.75 40.87
C LYS A 341 -31.55 1.06 39.54
N LYS A 342 -32.77 0.77 39.06
CA LYS A 342 -33.00 0.18 37.73
C LYS A 342 -33.62 1.23 36.81
N PRO A 343 -32.97 1.60 35.68
CA PRO A 343 -33.56 2.49 34.72
C PRO A 343 -34.72 1.85 33.97
N ASP A 344 -35.68 2.65 33.51
CA ASP A 344 -36.88 2.18 32.82
C ASP A 344 -36.54 1.50 31.47
N ALA A 345 -35.58 2.05 30.72
CA ALA A 345 -35.15 1.52 29.41
C ALA A 345 -33.64 1.63 29.23
N LEU A 346 -33.06 0.79 28.36
CA LEU A 346 -31.67 0.85 27.99
C LEU A 346 -31.35 2.15 27.26
N ASP A 347 -32.18 2.54 26.30
CA ASP A 347 -32.00 3.71 25.46
C ASP A 347 -32.97 4.83 25.86
N ASN A 348 -32.43 6.00 26.16
CA ASN A 348 -33.23 7.18 26.43
C ASN A 348 -33.56 7.95 25.13
N SER A 349 -33.06 7.51 23.97
CA SER A 349 -33.42 8.13 22.72
C SER A 349 -34.89 7.83 22.40
N VAL A 350 -35.67 8.86 22.23
CA VAL A 350 -36.99 8.80 21.56
C VAL A 350 -36.80 7.93 20.31
N LYS A 351 -37.58 6.86 20.20
CA LYS A 351 -37.54 5.95 19.05
C LYS A 351 -37.67 6.78 17.78
N GLU A 352 -36.55 7.16 17.18
CA GLU A 352 -36.58 7.59 15.78
C GLU A 352 -37.13 6.40 15.00
N ALA A 353 -38.24 6.63 14.34
CA ALA A 353 -38.86 5.61 13.49
C ALA A 353 -37.78 5.04 12.58
N PRO A 354 -37.71 3.72 12.41
CA PRO A 354 -36.68 3.09 11.61
C PRO A 354 -36.68 3.74 10.24
N THR A 355 -35.64 4.52 9.95
CA THR A 355 -35.39 5.01 8.60
C THR A 355 -35.25 3.76 7.76
N LYS A 356 -36.24 3.52 6.90
CA LYS A 356 -36.21 2.41 5.94
C LYS A 356 -34.82 2.43 5.32
N PRO A 357 -34.12 1.30 5.26
CA PRO A 357 -32.82 1.26 4.62
C PRO A 357 -32.99 1.88 3.24
N ILE A 358 -32.23 2.92 2.96
CA ILE A 358 -32.22 3.55 1.66
C ILE A 358 -31.68 2.47 0.73
N ASP A 359 -32.57 1.84 -0.01
CA ASP A 359 -32.18 0.90 -1.06
C ASP A 359 -31.54 1.72 -2.17
N LEU A 360 -30.21 1.80 -2.12
CA LEU A 360 -29.41 2.49 -3.11
C LEU A 360 -29.59 1.90 -4.51
N ALA A 361 -29.92 0.61 -4.61
CA ALA A 361 -30.23 -0.06 -5.86
C ALA A 361 -31.58 0.41 -6.43
N ALA A 362 -32.56 0.77 -5.60
CA ALA A 362 -33.84 1.33 -6.04
C ALA A 362 -33.74 2.81 -6.44
N GLN A 363 -32.71 3.54 -6.03
CA GLN A 363 -32.48 4.94 -6.42
C GLN A 363 -31.70 5.10 -7.72
N GLU A 364 -31.05 4.08 -8.21
CA GLU A 364 -30.43 4.05 -9.55
C GLU A 364 -31.44 3.61 -10.60
N ASP A 365 -32.55 4.34 -10.73
CA ASP A 365 -33.38 4.20 -11.87
C ASP A 365 -32.64 4.74 -13.11
N LEU A 366 -32.26 3.83 -14.00
CA LEU A 366 -31.59 4.14 -15.27
C LEU A 366 -32.41 5.14 -16.13
N THR A 367 -33.68 5.38 -15.78
CA THR A 367 -34.59 6.33 -16.41
C THR A 367 -34.48 7.76 -15.88
N ARG A 368 -33.60 8.02 -14.88
CA ARG A 368 -33.40 9.37 -14.27
C ARG A 368 -33.11 10.45 -15.32
N PHE A 369 -32.43 10.09 -16.41
CA PHE A 369 -32.14 11.00 -17.52
C PHE A 369 -33.27 11.13 -18.53
N ASP A 370 -34.23 10.20 -18.60
CA ASP A 370 -35.33 10.23 -19.51
C ASP A 370 -36.43 11.19 -19.08
N SER A 371 -36.59 11.43 -17.78
CA SER A 371 -37.55 12.41 -17.26
C SER A 371 -37.17 13.85 -17.65
N ALA A 372 -35.88 14.16 -17.83
CA ALA A 372 -35.42 15.45 -18.33
C ALA A 372 -35.74 15.66 -19.84
N ARG A 373 -35.75 14.55 -20.61
CA ARG A 373 -36.08 14.57 -22.05
C ARG A 373 -37.57 14.76 -22.28
N LYS A 374 -38.43 14.19 -21.45
CA LYS A 374 -39.91 14.37 -21.54
C LYS A 374 -40.33 15.81 -21.19
N LYS A 375 -39.67 16.50 -20.26
CA LYS A 375 -39.98 17.93 -19.98
C LYS A 375 -39.58 18.86 -21.13
N LYS A 376 -38.54 18.55 -21.92
CA LYS A 376 -38.16 19.35 -23.09
C LYS A 376 -39.13 19.17 -24.28
N LYS A 377 -39.77 18.01 -24.45
CA LYS A 377 -40.75 17.77 -25.52
C LYS A 377 -42.11 18.45 -25.26
N LYS A 378 -42.53 18.68 -24.00
CA LYS A 378 -43.77 19.38 -23.67
C LYS A 378 -43.73 20.91 -23.86
N LYS A 379 -42.56 21.53 -24.01
CA LYS A 379 -42.40 22.99 -24.21
C LYS A 379 -42.37 23.45 -25.66
N LYS A 380 -42.54 22.56 -26.65
CA LYS A 380 -42.64 22.92 -28.08
C LYS A 380 -43.92 22.44 -28.69
N LYS A 381 -45.07 23.03 -28.31
CA LYS A 381 -46.26 23.10 -29.15
C LYS A 381 -46.48 24.56 -29.54
N PRO A 382 -46.45 24.91 -30.82
CA PRO A 382 -46.78 26.26 -31.26
C PRO A 382 -48.26 26.50 -31.16
N GLN A 383 -48.64 27.60 -30.54
CA GLN A 383 -49.91 28.23 -30.77
C GLN A 383 -49.90 28.77 -32.22
N GLY A 384 -50.84 28.37 -32.98
CA GLY A 384 -50.96 28.84 -34.33
C GLY A 384 -52.34 28.78 -34.82
N GLY A 385 -52.85 29.93 -35.23
CA GLY A 385 -53.70 30.07 -36.33
C GLY A 385 -55.16 30.28 -36.03
N GLY A 386 -55.54 31.55 -35.80
CA GLY A 386 -56.88 32.06 -35.91
C GLY A 386 -57.32 31.96 -37.34
N ARG A 387 -58.55 31.55 -37.50
CA ARG A 387 -59.35 31.48 -38.72
C ARG A 387 -59.97 32.84 -38.91
N VAL A 388 -59.79 33.44 -40.08
CA VAL A 388 -60.65 34.55 -40.58
C VAL A 388 -61.43 34.04 -41.78
N GLU A 389 -62.72 34.28 -41.72
CA GLU A 389 -63.69 34.04 -42.76
C GLU A 389 -63.50 34.99 -43.93
N GLY A 390 -63.89 34.56 -45.12
CA GLY A 390 -64.07 35.27 -46.30
C GLY A 390 -64.47 34.31 -47.40
#